data_9c2f338d9518e95881236127bae94fda
#
_entry.id   9c2f338d9518e95881236127bae94fda
#
_cell.length_a   1.000
_cell.length_b   1.000
_cell.length_c   1.000
_cell.angle_alpha   90.00
_cell.angle_beta   90.00
_cell.angle_gamma   90.00
#
_symmetry.space_group_name_H-M   'P 1'
#
loop_
_entity.id
_entity.type
_entity.pdbx_description
1 polymer ?
#
loop_
_entity_poly.entity_id
_entity_poly.type
_entity_poly.pdbx_seq_one_letter_code
_entity_poly.pdbx_strand_id
1 'polypeptide(L)'
;MNPEEYEILSRVERDHWFYRGKRQIASQWIRELFPSAKEKIFVDLGCGTGCFVEQMIQKGYPMIGVDDHQESIDRARLLLGDKNFREGSAESFPFPDNSVDLISMLDVLEHLKEDRVALDSMYRGLKGGGILLITVPAFQFFWSDWDRSLHHFRRYTASSLLPLLKEAGFEISFWNYINVLAFPIVFCLRRWRDCFGGGENPLERPENKIPWGPLNRILEWQFVTLAVQKWIRFPFGVSILVIARKPK
;
A
#
# COMPACT_ATOMS: atom_id res chain seq x y z
N MET A 1 -0.78 14.11 13.13
CA MET A 1 0.53 14.40 12.45
C MET A 1 0.68 15.91 12.35
N ASN A 2 1.88 16.47 12.59
CA ASN A 2 2.05 17.92 12.51
C ASN A 2 2.12 18.35 11.01
N PRO A 3 1.75 19.61 10.65
CA PRO A 3 1.72 20.08 9.25
C PRO A 3 3.06 19.93 8.50
N GLU A 4 4.19 20.15 9.18
CA GLU A 4 5.52 20.00 8.58
C GLU A 4 5.86 18.53 8.26
N GLU A 5 5.50 17.62 9.15
CA GLU A 5 5.65 16.16 8.92
C GLU A 5 4.80 15.70 7.74
N TYR A 6 3.60 16.24 7.62
CA TYR A 6 2.72 15.93 6.51
C TYR A 6 3.29 16.39 5.17
N GLU A 7 3.87 17.60 5.11
CA GLU A 7 4.50 18.10 3.88
C GLU A 7 5.70 17.25 3.45
N ILE A 8 6.53 16.85 4.41
CA ILE A 8 7.68 15.96 4.15
C ILE A 8 7.19 14.62 3.62
N LEU A 9 6.23 14.00 4.29
CA LEU A 9 5.68 12.71 3.87
C LEU A 9 5.00 12.79 2.51
N SER A 10 4.22 13.86 2.24
CA SER A 10 3.58 14.10 0.95
C SER A 10 4.61 14.19 -0.19
N ARG A 11 5.74 14.91 0.05
CA ARG A 11 6.83 15.00 -0.92
C ARG A 11 7.52 13.65 -1.13
N VAL A 12 7.81 12.93 -0.04
CA VAL A 12 8.44 11.61 -0.10
C VAL A 12 7.53 10.62 -0.82
N GLU A 13 6.23 10.61 -0.51
CA GLU A 13 5.24 9.78 -1.18
C GLU A 13 5.21 10.05 -2.70
N ARG A 14 5.25 11.31 -3.12
CA ARG A 14 5.20 11.68 -4.52
C ARG A 14 6.45 11.29 -5.29
N ASP A 15 7.64 11.51 -4.74
CA ASP A 15 8.90 11.54 -5.48
C ASP A 15 9.85 10.38 -5.18
N HIS A 16 9.73 9.71 -4.03
CA HIS A 16 10.63 8.64 -3.64
C HIS A 16 10.34 7.34 -4.41
N TRP A 17 11.38 6.68 -4.90
CA TRP A 17 11.33 5.47 -5.73
C TRP A 17 10.44 4.35 -5.16
N PHE A 18 10.44 4.17 -3.83
CA PHE A 18 9.70 3.11 -3.18
C PHE A 18 8.17 3.32 -3.28
N TYR A 19 7.69 4.53 -2.97
CA TYR A 19 6.26 4.86 -3.05
C TYR A 19 5.79 4.92 -4.51
N ARG A 20 6.61 5.53 -5.40
CA ARG A 20 6.35 5.53 -6.83
C ARG A 20 6.29 4.12 -7.40
N GLY A 21 7.24 3.26 -7.02
CA GLY A 21 7.29 1.86 -7.42
C GLY A 21 6.06 1.08 -6.97
N LYS A 22 5.62 1.22 -5.73
CA LYS A 22 4.39 0.59 -5.24
C LYS A 22 3.17 1.00 -6.06
N ARG A 23 2.99 2.31 -6.30
CA ARG A 23 1.89 2.79 -7.14
C ARG A 23 1.97 2.27 -8.58
N GLN A 24 3.16 2.16 -9.15
CA GLN A 24 3.34 1.57 -10.49
C GLN A 24 2.99 0.08 -10.52
N ILE A 25 3.45 -0.69 -9.53
CA ILE A 25 3.12 -2.12 -9.40
C ILE A 25 1.61 -2.31 -9.31
N ALA A 26 0.94 -1.58 -8.39
CA ALA A 26 -0.51 -1.64 -8.24
C ALA A 26 -1.23 -1.24 -9.54
N SER A 27 -0.80 -0.14 -10.18
CA SER A 27 -1.36 0.30 -11.47
C SER A 27 -1.21 -0.74 -12.58
N GLN A 28 -0.07 -1.44 -12.68
CA GLN A 28 0.12 -2.49 -13.67
C GLN A 28 -0.82 -3.67 -13.44
N TRP A 29 -0.95 -4.13 -12.19
CA TRP A 29 -1.88 -5.19 -11.83
C TRP A 29 -3.34 -4.81 -12.10
N ILE A 30 -3.77 -3.60 -11.75
CA ILE A 30 -5.14 -3.13 -12.00
C ILE A 30 -5.43 -3.12 -13.51
N ARG A 31 -4.53 -2.58 -14.32
CA ARG A 31 -4.70 -2.52 -15.77
C ARG A 31 -4.74 -3.89 -16.43
N GLU A 32 -4.02 -4.85 -15.90
CA GLU A 32 -4.04 -6.23 -16.40
C GLU A 32 -5.33 -6.94 -15.99
N LEU A 33 -5.76 -6.80 -14.73
CA LEU A 33 -6.98 -7.43 -14.22
C LEU A 33 -8.25 -6.82 -14.80
N PHE A 34 -8.19 -5.52 -15.15
CA PHE A 34 -9.28 -4.76 -15.73
C PHE A 34 -8.82 -4.06 -17.01
N PRO A 35 -8.79 -4.74 -18.17
CA PRO A 35 -8.41 -4.11 -19.45
C PRO A 35 -9.33 -2.94 -19.84
N SER A 36 -10.55 -2.89 -19.29
CA SER A 36 -11.47 -1.76 -19.37
C SER A 36 -11.95 -1.35 -18.00
N ALA A 37 -11.93 -0.04 -17.75
CA ALA A 37 -12.45 0.57 -16.51
C ALA A 37 -13.93 0.97 -16.63
N LYS A 38 -14.56 0.72 -17.79
CA LYS A 38 -15.96 1.12 -18.05
C LYS A 38 -16.90 0.46 -17.03
N GLU A 39 -17.75 1.27 -16.40
CA GLU A 39 -18.75 0.83 -15.42
C GLU A 39 -18.16 0.09 -14.20
N LYS A 40 -16.86 0.29 -13.94
CA LYS A 40 -16.17 -0.28 -12.80
C LYS A 40 -16.02 0.74 -11.67
N ILE A 41 -16.10 0.25 -10.44
CA ILE A 41 -15.86 1.05 -9.24
C ILE A 41 -14.57 0.56 -8.59
N PHE A 42 -13.56 1.44 -8.57
CA PHE A 42 -12.27 1.21 -7.95
C PHE A 42 -12.14 2.09 -6.71
N VAL A 43 -11.65 1.52 -5.62
CA VAL A 43 -11.44 2.21 -4.35
C VAL A 43 -10.00 2.03 -3.91
N ASP A 44 -9.35 3.12 -3.52
CA ASP A 44 -8.06 3.12 -2.81
C ASP A 44 -8.34 3.45 -1.35
N LEU A 45 -8.17 2.47 -0.49
CA LEU A 45 -8.44 2.57 0.94
C LEU A 45 -7.15 2.87 1.70
N GLY A 46 -7.14 3.94 2.51
CA GLY A 46 -5.94 4.56 3.04
C GLY A 46 -5.21 5.36 1.97
N CYS A 47 -5.95 6.19 1.22
CA CYS A 47 -5.41 6.88 0.04
C CYS A 47 -4.42 8.01 0.37
N GLY A 48 -4.27 8.40 1.63
CA GLY A 48 -3.38 9.46 2.08
C GLY A 48 -3.57 10.76 1.28
N THR A 49 -2.50 11.24 0.66
CA THR A 49 -2.52 12.48 -0.13
C THR A 49 -3.21 12.34 -1.50
N GLY A 50 -3.71 11.17 -1.86
CA GLY A 50 -4.40 10.90 -3.12
C GLY A 50 -3.49 10.68 -4.34
N CYS A 51 -2.17 10.55 -4.15
CA CYS A 51 -1.22 10.38 -5.26
C CYS A 51 -1.53 9.16 -6.15
N PHE A 52 -2.00 8.05 -5.56
CA PHE A 52 -2.36 6.87 -6.36
C PHE A 52 -3.68 7.06 -7.09
N VAL A 53 -4.66 7.66 -6.44
CA VAL A 53 -5.96 8.02 -7.05
C VAL A 53 -5.75 8.93 -8.26
N GLU A 54 -4.95 10.00 -8.11
CA GLU A 54 -4.57 10.90 -9.21
C GLU A 54 -3.96 10.13 -10.39
N GLN A 55 -2.97 9.29 -10.10
CA GLN A 55 -2.28 8.49 -11.11
C GLN A 55 -3.23 7.56 -11.87
N MET A 56 -4.21 6.95 -11.19
CA MET A 56 -5.17 6.05 -11.83
C MET A 56 -6.19 6.80 -12.68
N ILE A 57 -6.70 7.94 -12.20
CA ILE A 57 -7.60 8.81 -12.97
C ILE A 57 -6.92 9.29 -14.26
N GLN A 58 -5.65 9.74 -14.19
CA GLN A 58 -4.88 10.17 -15.36
C GLN A 58 -4.69 9.03 -16.39
N LYS A 59 -4.71 7.77 -15.94
CA LYS A 59 -4.65 6.58 -16.82
C LYS A 59 -6.03 6.10 -17.33
N GLY A 60 -7.10 6.84 -17.03
CA GLY A 60 -8.46 6.49 -17.45
C GLY A 60 -9.16 5.48 -16.55
N TYR A 61 -8.67 5.28 -15.33
CA TYR A 61 -9.28 4.42 -14.31
C TYR A 61 -9.88 5.29 -13.21
N PRO A 62 -11.21 5.56 -13.25
CA PRO A 62 -11.86 6.35 -12.21
C PRO A 62 -11.76 5.62 -10.87
N MET A 63 -11.07 6.23 -9.92
CA MET A 63 -10.79 5.68 -8.60
C MET A 63 -11.30 6.62 -7.52
N ILE A 64 -11.85 6.07 -6.46
CA ILE A 64 -12.30 6.79 -5.27
C ILE A 64 -11.30 6.54 -4.16
N GLY A 65 -10.71 7.60 -3.62
CA GLY A 65 -9.85 7.54 -2.44
C GLY A 65 -10.69 7.59 -1.17
N VAL A 66 -10.34 6.76 -0.20
CA VAL A 66 -10.93 6.72 1.14
C VAL A 66 -9.81 6.76 2.16
N ASP A 67 -9.94 7.63 3.16
CA ASP A 67 -9.01 7.74 4.28
C ASP A 67 -9.77 8.17 5.54
N ASP A 68 -9.32 7.76 6.72
CA ASP A 68 -9.91 8.16 8.00
C ASP A 68 -9.30 9.46 8.56
N HIS A 69 -8.24 9.96 7.92
CA HIS A 69 -7.58 11.20 8.29
C HIS A 69 -8.13 12.39 7.51
N GLN A 70 -9.02 13.15 8.14
CA GLN A 70 -9.75 14.25 7.50
C GLN A 70 -8.83 15.27 6.80
N GLU A 71 -7.70 15.63 7.41
CA GLU A 71 -6.76 16.60 6.82
C GLU A 71 -6.16 16.08 5.49
N SER A 72 -5.89 14.78 5.39
CA SER A 72 -5.42 14.15 4.14
C SER A 72 -6.48 14.25 3.06
N ILE A 73 -7.73 13.95 3.40
CA ILE A 73 -8.87 14.05 2.49
C ILE A 73 -9.11 15.49 2.01
N ASP A 74 -9.07 16.47 2.92
CA ASP A 74 -9.28 17.87 2.56
C ASP A 74 -8.20 18.38 1.61
N ARG A 75 -6.95 17.99 1.83
CA ARG A 75 -5.84 18.33 0.92
C ARG A 75 -5.97 17.62 -0.44
N ALA A 76 -6.33 16.33 -0.44
CA ALA A 76 -6.57 15.59 -1.67
C ALA A 76 -7.71 16.20 -2.49
N ARG A 77 -8.80 16.61 -1.84
CA ARG A 77 -9.94 17.32 -2.46
C ARG A 77 -9.53 18.67 -3.06
N LEU A 78 -8.72 19.43 -2.32
CA LEU A 78 -8.22 20.73 -2.80
C LEU A 78 -7.38 20.60 -4.07
N LEU A 79 -6.56 19.54 -4.16
CA LEU A 79 -5.64 19.32 -5.29
C LEU A 79 -6.30 18.65 -6.49
N LEU A 80 -7.22 17.72 -6.25
CA LEU A 80 -7.73 16.76 -7.26
C LEU A 80 -9.25 16.84 -7.47
N GLY A 81 -9.94 17.68 -6.70
CA GLY A 81 -11.40 17.85 -6.74
C GLY A 81 -12.16 16.92 -5.79
N ASP A 82 -13.28 17.42 -5.32
CA ASP A 82 -14.05 16.84 -4.20
C ASP A 82 -14.70 15.48 -4.50
N LYS A 83 -15.02 15.20 -5.77
CA LYS A 83 -15.82 14.03 -6.16
C LYS A 83 -15.14 12.68 -5.94
N ASN A 84 -13.82 12.67 -5.86
CA ASN A 84 -13.03 11.44 -5.86
C ASN A 84 -12.54 11.03 -4.47
N PHE A 85 -12.92 11.75 -3.41
CA PHE A 85 -12.41 11.49 -2.07
C PHE A 85 -13.52 11.45 -1.03
N ARG A 86 -13.46 10.47 -0.14
CA ARG A 86 -14.40 10.27 0.96
C ARG A 86 -13.66 10.01 2.26
N GLU A 87 -14.13 10.60 3.33
CA GLU A 87 -13.75 10.18 4.67
C GLU A 87 -14.39 8.82 4.98
N GLY A 88 -13.63 7.91 5.57
CA GLY A 88 -14.12 6.59 5.97
C GLY A 88 -13.02 5.70 6.52
N SER A 89 -13.42 4.73 7.34
CA SER A 89 -12.52 3.75 7.94
C SER A 89 -12.53 2.43 7.18
N ALA A 90 -11.39 1.74 7.19
CA ALA A 90 -11.28 0.38 6.67
C ALA A 90 -12.11 -0.63 7.48
N GLU A 91 -12.28 -0.40 8.78
CA GLU A 91 -13.07 -1.27 9.67
C GLU A 91 -14.59 -1.14 9.43
N SER A 92 -15.02 0.03 8.91
CA SER A 92 -16.40 0.29 8.51
C SER A 92 -16.45 0.81 7.07
N PHE A 93 -16.12 -0.06 6.12
CA PHE A 93 -15.98 0.29 4.71
C PHE A 93 -17.21 1.06 4.17
N PRO A 94 -17.02 2.29 3.64
CA PRO A 94 -18.11 3.24 3.40
C PRO A 94 -18.86 3.02 2.07
N PHE A 95 -18.98 1.78 1.63
CA PHE A 95 -19.70 1.41 0.41
C PHE A 95 -20.71 0.31 0.70
N PRO A 96 -21.81 0.26 -0.06
CA PRO A 96 -22.78 -0.82 0.01
C PRO A 96 -22.16 -2.20 -0.27
N ASP A 97 -22.75 -3.23 0.29
CA ASP A 97 -22.36 -4.61 0.01
C ASP A 97 -22.43 -4.90 -1.51
N ASN A 98 -21.48 -5.68 -2.00
CA ASN A 98 -21.40 -6.10 -3.41
C ASN A 98 -21.42 -4.93 -4.43
N SER A 99 -20.81 -3.79 -4.11
CA SER A 99 -20.85 -2.61 -4.96
C SER A 99 -19.52 -2.30 -5.67
N VAL A 100 -18.38 -2.75 -5.13
CA VAL A 100 -17.04 -2.37 -5.58
C VAL A 100 -16.39 -3.50 -6.39
N ASP A 101 -15.72 -3.16 -7.49
CA ASP A 101 -15.02 -4.12 -8.35
C ASP A 101 -13.58 -4.37 -7.89
N LEU A 102 -12.91 -3.36 -7.33
CA LEU A 102 -11.55 -3.46 -6.79
C LEU A 102 -11.38 -2.55 -5.58
N ILE A 103 -10.71 -3.09 -4.56
CA ILE A 103 -10.16 -2.33 -3.44
C ILE A 103 -8.63 -2.47 -3.47
N SER A 104 -7.89 -1.36 -3.45
CA SER A 104 -6.44 -1.33 -3.17
C SER A 104 -6.18 -0.84 -1.75
N MET A 105 -5.18 -1.46 -1.09
CA MET A 105 -4.64 -1.08 0.21
C MET A 105 -3.13 -1.14 0.14
N LEU A 106 -2.49 0.01 0.06
CA LEU A 106 -1.04 0.10 -0.09
C LEU A 106 -0.38 0.52 1.23
N ASP A 107 0.03 -0.47 2.04
CA ASP A 107 0.57 -0.32 3.39
C ASP A 107 -0.43 0.39 4.33
N VAL A 108 -1.56 -0.24 4.54
CA VAL A 108 -2.65 0.24 5.40
C VAL A 108 -3.04 -0.79 6.45
N LEU A 109 -3.05 -2.09 6.10
CA LEU A 109 -3.54 -3.16 6.98
C LEU A 109 -2.77 -3.25 8.30
N GLU A 110 -1.48 -2.91 8.30
CA GLU A 110 -0.61 -2.86 9.49
C GLU A 110 -0.99 -1.76 10.49
N HIS A 111 -1.73 -0.73 10.04
CA HIS A 111 -2.22 0.34 10.88
C HIS A 111 -3.56 0.02 11.56
N LEU A 112 -4.20 -1.07 11.17
CA LEU A 112 -5.50 -1.47 11.71
C LEU A 112 -5.30 -2.40 12.91
N LYS A 113 -5.92 -2.06 14.04
CA LYS A 113 -5.87 -2.89 15.24
C LYS A 113 -6.57 -4.23 15.00
N GLU A 114 -7.75 -4.17 14.41
CA GLU A 114 -8.63 -5.30 14.11
C GLU A 114 -8.60 -5.60 12.59
N ASP A 115 -7.46 -6.08 12.09
CA ASP A 115 -7.24 -6.37 10.67
C ASP A 115 -8.28 -7.34 10.09
N ARG A 116 -8.76 -8.30 10.89
CA ARG A 116 -9.82 -9.21 10.48
C ARG A 116 -11.14 -8.50 10.22
N VAL A 117 -11.56 -7.59 11.11
CA VAL A 117 -12.80 -6.82 10.94
C VAL A 117 -12.75 -6.00 9.66
N ALA A 118 -11.61 -5.39 9.37
CA ALA A 118 -11.41 -4.64 8.14
C ALA A 118 -11.51 -5.54 6.89
N LEU A 119 -10.88 -6.71 6.90
CA LEU A 119 -10.96 -7.67 5.79
C LEU A 119 -12.38 -8.18 5.55
N ASP A 120 -13.12 -8.48 6.62
CA ASP A 120 -14.53 -8.90 6.52
C ASP A 120 -15.41 -7.76 5.96
N SER A 121 -15.13 -6.50 6.32
CA SER A 121 -15.83 -5.32 5.80
C SER A 121 -15.56 -5.12 4.30
N MET A 122 -14.31 -5.23 3.86
CA MET A 122 -13.93 -5.17 2.45
C MET A 122 -14.50 -6.33 1.64
N TYR A 123 -14.51 -7.53 2.21
CA TYR A 123 -15.12 -8.70 1.57
C TYR A 123 -16.60 -8.46 1.28
N ARG A 124 -17.36 -7.89 2.22
CA ARG A 124 -18.77 -7.53 1.98
C ARG A 124 -18.91 -6.49 0.87
N GLY A 125 -18.12 -5.42 0.88
CA GLY A 125 -18.18 -4.34 -0.10
C GLY A 125 -17.83 -4.76 -1.52
N LEU A 126 -16.96 -5.76 -1.69
CA LEU A 126 -16.58 -6.27 -3.00
C LEU A 126 -17.71 -7.08 -3.65
N LYS A 127 -17.88 -6.92 -4.96
CA LYS A 127 -18.73 -7.77 -5.81
C LYS A 127 -18.20 -9.20 -5.86
N GLY A 128 -19.06 -10.18 -6.18
CA GLY A 128 -18.61 -11.52 -6.56
C GLY A 128 -17.63 -11.44 -7.74
N GLY A 129 -16.43 -12.03 -7.58
CA GLY A 129 -15.32 -11.88 -8.52
C GLY A 129 -14.50 -10.61 -8.37
N GLY A 130 -14.85 -9.72 -7.44
CA GLY A 130 -14.10 -8.49 -7.14
C GLY A 130 -12.71 -8.77 -6.57
N ILE A 131 -11.82 -7.80 -6.67
CA ILE A 131 -10.39 -7.93 -6.36
C ILE A 131 -10.02 -7.08 -5.15
N LEU A 132 -9.25 -7.66 -4.25
CA LEU A 132 -8.52 -6.99 -3.19
C LEU A 132 -7.02 -7.03 -3.53
N LEU A 133 -6.40 -5.86 -3.71
CA LEU A 133 -4.97 -5.69 -3.93
C LEU A 133 -4.35 -5.10 -2.67
N ILE A 134 -3.44 -5.83 -2.03
CA ILE A 134 -2.81 -5.40 -0.78
C ILE A 134 -1.30 -5.38 -0.92
N THR A 135 -0.65 -4.35 -0.37
CA THR A 135 0.75 -4.41 0.05
C THR A 135 0.84 -4.20 1.55
N VAL A 136 1.76 -4.92 2.21
CA VAL A 136 2.05 -4.78 3.64
C VAL A 136 3.55 -4.90 3.90
N PRO A 137 4.10 -4.30 4.98
CA PRO A 137 5.48 -4.50 5.38
C PRO A 137 5.71 -5.93 5.83
N ALA A 138 6.83 -6.51 5.36
CA ALA A 138 7.19 -7.88 5.66
C ALA A 138 8.08 -7.99 6.90
N PHE A 139 7.98 -9.15 7.57
CA PHE A 139 8.82 -9.68 8.65
C PHE A 139 8.91 -8.81 9.92
N GLN A 140 8.45 -9.38 11.03
CA GLN A 140 8.50 -8.74 12.34
C GLN A 140 9.91 -8.41 12.81
N PHE A 141 10.95 -9.11 12.35
CA PHE A 141 12.34 -8.79 12.68
C PHE A 141 12.86 -7.48 12.06
N PHE A 142 12.10 -6.89 11.12
CA PHE A 142 12.35 -5.53 10.62
C PHE A 142 11.69 -4.44 11.47
N TRP A 143 10.97 -4.80 12.52
CA TRP A 143 10.32 -3.83 13.40
C TRP A 143 11.35 -2.82 13.95
N SER A 144 10.99 -1.55 13.90
CA SER A 144 11.89 -0.47 14.32
C SER A 144 11.09 0.73 14.86
N ASP A 145 11.79 1.76 15.31
CA ASP A 145 11.14 3.02 15.73
C ASP A 145 10.35 3.69 14.60
N TRP A 146 10.68 3.37 13.35
CA TRP A 146 9.89 3.79 12.19
C TRP A 146 8.47 3.23 12.23
N ASP A 147 8.32 1.94 12.51
CA ASP A 147 7.01 1.30 12.63
C ASP A 147 6.23 1.91 13.81
N ARG A 148 6.90 2.21 14.92
CA ARG A 148 6.29 2.88 16.08
C ARG A 148 5.83 4.30 15.75
N SER A 149 6.65 5.08 15.04
CA SER A 149 6.32 6.46 14.66
C SER A 149 5.16 6.54 13.66
N LEU A 150 5.00 5.52 12.83
CA LEU A 150 3.87 5.36 11.92
C LEU A 150 2.65 4.70 12.58
N HIS A 151 2.72 4.38 13.87
CA HIS A 151 1.65 3.70 14.60
C HIS A 151 1.25 2.34 14.02
N HIS A 152 2.21 1.60 13.44
CA HIS A 152 1.97 0.23 13.02
C HIS A 152 1.65 -0.66 14.23
N PHE A 153 0.76 -1.60 14.06
CA PHE A 153 0.51 -2.64 15.07
C PHE A 153 1.35 -3.89 14.82
N ARG A 154 1.68 -4.17 13.53
CA ARG A 154 2.37 -5.41 13.15
C ARG A 154 3.03 -5.32 11.78
N ARG A 155 3.85 -6.33 11.50
CA ARG A 155 4.36 -6.68 10.18
C ARG A 155 3.95 -8.10 9.86
N TYR A 156 3.88 -8.45 8.58
CA TYR A 156 3.35 -9.73 8.16
C TYR A 156 4.42 -10.64 7.57
N THR A 157 4.11 -11.93 7.53
CA THR A 157 4.77 -12.94 6.68
C THR A 157 3.70 -13.55 5.78
N ALA A 158 4.10 -14.24 4.72
CA ALA A 158 3.14 -14.97 3.90
C ALA A 158 2.35 -16.00 4.75
N SER A 159 3.01 -16.63 5.74
CA SER A 159 2.37 -17.60 6.64
C SER A 159 1.37 -16.99 7.62
N SER A 160 1.43 -15.67 7.91
CA SER A 160 0.43 -14.98 8.73
C SER A 160 -0.66 -14.31 7.90
N LEU A 161 -0.30 -13.68 6.76
CA LEU A 161 -1.23 -12.91 5.96
C LEU A 161 -2.17 -13.78 5.11
N LEU A 162 -1.63 -14.84 4.46
CA LEU A 162 -2.45 -15.64 3.53
C LEU A 162 -3.56 -16.43 4.24
N PRO A 163 -3.34 -17.05 5.42
CA PRO A 163 -4.43 -17.64 6.19
C PRO A 163 -5.48 -16.60 6.60
N LEU A 164 -5.06 -15.42 7.08
CA LEU A 164 -5.97 -14.35 7.49
C LEU A 164 -6.92 -13.94 6.35
N LEU A 165 -6.40 -13.78 5.12
CA LEU A 165 -7.19 -13.48 3.93
C LEU A 165 -8.14 -14.62 3.57
N LYS A 166 -7.68 -15.88 3.64
CA LYS A 166 -8.52 -17.05 3.36
C LYS A 166 -9.65 -17.22 4.36
N GLU A 167 -9.38 -16.98 5.64
CA GLU A 167 -10.38 -17.00 6.70
C GLU A 167 -11.43 -15.90 6.51
N ALA A 168 -11.07 -14.74 5.94
CA ALA A 168 -12.01 -13.70 5.53
C ALA A 168 -12.81 -14.05 4.26
N GLY A 169 -12.58 -15.23 3.66
CA GLY A 169 -13.30 -15.73 2.50
C GLY A 169 -12.64 -15.48 1.14
N PHE A 170 -11.45 -14.87 1.12
CA PHE A 170 -10.75 -14.56 -0.13
C PHE A 170 -10.02 -15.77 -0.72
N GLU A 171 -10.05 -15.89 -2.05
CA GLU A 171 -9.17 -16.76 -2.82
C GLU A 171 -7.91 -16.00 -3.22
N ILE A 172 -6.73 -16.56 -2.95
CA ILE A 172 -5.44 -15.93 -3.30
C ILE A 172 -5.13 -16.23 -4.77
N SER A 173 -5.23 -15.20 -5.62
CA SER A 173 -4.91 -15.30 -7.04
C SER A 173 -3.40 -15.18 -7.30
N PHE A 174 -2.73 -14.29 -6.55
CA PHE A 174 -1.29 -14.09 -6.63
C PHE A 174 -0.76 -13.56 -5.29
N TRP A 175 0.48 -13.89 -4.97
CA TRP A 175 1.23 -13.20 -3.93
C TRP A 175 2.73 -13.32 -4.19
N ASN A 176 3.52 -12.36 -3.71
CA ASN A 176 4.97 -12.43 -3.74
C ASN A 176 5.58 -11.51 -2.67
N TYR A 177 6.79 -11.85 -2.23
CA TYR A 177 7.62 -10.85 -1.57
C TYR A 177 8.15 -9.88 -2.62
N ILE A 178 8.12 -8.60 -2.32
CA ILE A 178 8.57 -7.52 -3.20
C ILE A 178 9.63 -6.67 -2.52
N ASN A 179 10.33 -5.83 -3.31
CA ASN A 179 11.48 -5.04 -2.87
C ASN A 179 12.65 -5.93 -2.36
N VAL A 180 12.98 -6.93 -3.15
CA VAL A 180 13.91 -8.01 -2.81
C VAL A 180 15.34 -7.50 -2.67
N LEU A 181 15.80 -6.63 -3.60
CA LEU A 181 17.18 -6.12 -3.60
C LEU A 181 17.46 -5.14 -2.46
N ALA A 182 16.44 -4.45 -1.96
CA ALA A 182 16.58 -3.61 -0.78
C ALA A 182 16.64 -4.42 0.53
N PHE A 183 16.18 -5.67 0.53
CA PHE A 183 16.11 -6.49 1.73
C PHE A 183 17.45 -6.61 2.49
N PRO A 184 18.57 -7.02 1.86
CA PRO A 184 19.84 -7.13 2.59
C PRO A 184 20.34 -5.77 3.11
N ILE A 185 20.13 -4.70 2.35
CA ILE A 185 20.55 -3.35 2.74
C ILE A 185 19.75 -2.88 3.97
N VAL A 186 18.44 -2.99 3.90
CA VAL A 186 17.54 -2.60 5.01
C VAL A 186 17.81 -3.46 6.25
N PHE A 187 18.07 -4.77 6.07
CA PHE A 187 18.42 -5.67 7.15
C PHE A 187 19.70 -5.23 7.87
N CYS A 188 20.78 -5.00 7.12
CA CYS A 188 22.06 -4.57 7.68
C CYS A 188 21.95 -3.21 8.37
N LEU A 189 21.27 -2.23 7.74
CA LEU A 189 21.09 -0.89 8.33
C LEU A 189 20.30 -0.95 9.63
N ARG A 190 19.22 -1.72 9.71
CA ARG A 190 18.41 -1.85 10.92
C ARG A 190 19.17 -2.57 12.03
N ARG A 191 19.87 -3.67 11.71
CA ARG A 191 20.73 -4.38 12.69
C ARG A 191 21.86 -3.49 13.23
N TRP A 192 22.49 -2.72 12.35
CA TRP A 192 23.52 -1.79 12.78
C TRP A 192 22.98 -0.72 13.75
N ARG A 193 21.79 -0.17 13.47
CA ARG A 193 21.13 0.79 14.36
C ARG A 193 20.73 0.18 15.69
N ASP A 194 20.20 -1.02 15.70
CA ASP A 194 19.84 -1.75 16.93
C ASP A 194 21.06 -1.95 17.83
N CYS A 195 22.25 -2.17 17.25
CA CYS A 195 23.48 -2.42 18.00
C CYS A 195 24.22 -1.15 18.48
N PHE A 196 24.17 -0.07 17.68
CA PHE A 196 25.00 1.11 17.93
C PHE A 196 24.23 2.37 18.34
N GLY A 197 22.92 2.28 18.44
CA GLY A 197 22.03 3.35 18.91
C GLY A 197 21.98 4.55 17.93
N GLY A 198 20.83 4.86 17.43
CA GLY A 198 20.61 6.05 16.61
C GLY A 198 19.28 6.67 17.01
N GLY A 199 19.28 7.58 17.98
CA GLY A 199 18.12 8.41 18.31
C GLY A 199 17.89 9.50 17.27
N GLU A 200 17.87 9.15 15.99
CA GLU A 200 17.57 10.09 14.91
C GLU A 200 16.06 10.32 14.82
N ASN A 201 15.70 11.58 14.57
CA ASN A 201 14.33 11.94 14.21
C ASN A 201 13.85 11.02 13.07
N PRO A 202 12.69 10.33 13.21
CA PRO A 202 12.17 9.45 12.17
C PRO A 202 12.09 10.07 10.76
N LEU A 203 11.89 11.40 10.68
CA LEU A 203 11.80 12.13 9.41
C LEU A 203 13.17 12.34 8.73
N GLU A 204 14.27 12.33 9.49
CA GLU A 204 15.62 12.56 8.96
C GLU A 204 16.33 11.27 8.53
N ARG A 205 15.64 10.14 8.59
CA ARG A 205 16.22 8.85 8.26
C ARG A 205 16.66 8.77 6.79
N PRO A 206 17.79 8.12 6.52
CA PRO A 206 18.27 7.91 5.14
C PRO A 206 17.24 7.23 4.23
N GLU A 207 16.38 6.38 4.80
CA GLU A 207 15.32 5.69 4.04
C GLU A 207 14.26 6.65 3.48
N ASN A 208 14.11 7.85 4.07
CA ASN A 208 13.17 8.89 3.61
C ASN A 208 13.82 9.91 2.68
N LYS A 209 15.15 9.88 2.56
CA LYS A 209 15.84 10.78 1.65
C LYS A 209 15.62 10.32 0.22
N ILE A 210 15.09 11.21 -0.61
CA ILE A 210 14.93 10.95 -2.04
C ILE A 210 16.31 10.86 -2.66
N PRO A 211 16.71 9.72 -3.24
CA PRO A 211 17.99 9.61 -3.94
C PRO A 211 18.09 10.58 -5.11
N TRP A 212 19.31 10.92 -5.53
CA TRP A 212 19.51 11.73 -6.74
C TRP A 212 18.86 11.07 -7.97
N GLY A 213 18.37 11.89 -8.91
CA GLY A 213 17.40 11.49 -9.94
C GLY A 213 17.68 10.17 -10.68
N PRO A 214 18.89 9.93 -11.27
CA PRO A 214 19.20 8.68 -11.93
C PRO A 214 19.14 7.45 -11.00
N LEU A 215 19.67 7.53 -9.79
CA LEU A 215 19.61 6.44 -8.82
C LEU A 215 18.16 6.14 -8.38
N ASN A 216 17.38 7.19 -8.13
CA ASN A 216 15.96 7.05 -7.79
C ASN A 216 15.19 6.29 -8.89
N ARG A 217 15.46 6.59 -10.16
CA ARG A 217 14.85 5.90 -11.31
C ARG A 217 15.31 4.45 -11.46
N ILE A 218 16.59 4.16 -11.24
CA ILE A 218 17.13 2.79 -11.31
C ILE A 218 16.51 1.95 -10.19
N LEU A 219 16.43 2.47 -8.97
CA LEU A 219 15.81 1.79 -7.84
C LEU A 219 14.31 1.53 -8.08
N GLU A 220 13.59 2.49 -8.63
CA GLU A 220 12.19 2.32 -9.02
C GLU A 220 12.03 1.25 -10.10
N TRP A 221 12.82 1.34 -11.18
CA TRP A 221 12.76 0.40 -12.30
C TRP A 221 13.01 -1.05 -11.87
N GLN A 222 14.07 -1.31 -11.11
CA GLN A 222 14.36 -2.66 -10.64
C GLN A 222 13.28 -3.19 -9.69
N PHE A 223 12.78 -2.33 -8.81
CA PHE A 223 11.71 -2.70 -7.88
C PHE A 223 10.44 -3.12 -8.63
N VAL A 224 9.97 -2.30 -9.56
CA VAL A 224 8.79 -2.59 -10.37
C VAL A 224 9.00 -3.83 -11.22
N THR A 225 10.13 -3.93 -11.91
CA THR A 225 10.42 -5.05 -12.82
C THR A 225 10.42 -6.38 -12.08
N LEU A 226 11.00 -6.47 -10.89
CA LEU A 226 11.03 -7.70 -10.12
C LEU A 226 9.65 -8.02 -9.49
N ALA A 227 8.95 -7.01 -9.00
CA ALA A 227 7.68 -7.20 -8.29
C ALA A 227 6.54 -7.71 -9.18
N VAL A 228 6.56 -7.41 -10.48
CA VAL A 228 5.52 -7.85 -11.43
C VAL A 228 5.79 -9.21 -12.05
N GLN A 229 6.91 -9.87 -11.72
CA GLN A 229 7.20 -11.22 -12.22
C GLN A 229 6.24 -12.26 -11.61
N LYS A 230 5.51 -12.97 -12.45
CA LYS A 230 4.51 -13.97 -12.01
C LYS A 230 5.06 -15.38 -11.91
N TRP A 231 6.16 -15.64 -12.57
CA TRP A 231 6.80 -16.95 -12.66
C TRP A 231 7.92 -17.17 -11.64
N ILE A 232 8.34 -16.10 -10.94
CA ILE A 232 9.31 -16.18 -9.83
C ILE A 232 8.58 -15.85 -8.53
N ARG A 233 8.71 -16.73 -7.54
CA ARG A 233 8.31 -16.47 -6.17
C ARG A 233 9.55 -16.26 -5.32
N PHE A 234 9.69 -15.03 -4.84
CA PHE A 234 10.83 -14.69 -3.97
C PHE A 234 10.58 -15.20 -2.54
N PRO A 235 11.62 -15.77 -1.88
CA PRO A 235 11.48 -16.25 -0.51
C PRO A 235 11.54 -15.13 0.54
N PHE A 236 11.92 -13.93 0.16
CA PHE A 236 12.04 -12.75 1.02
C PHE A 236 11.88 -11.44 0.23
N GLY A 237 11.58 -10.36 0.96
CA GLY A 237 11.50 -9.00 0.46
C GLY A 237 11.10 -8.06 1.61
N VAL A 238 11.16 -6.76 1.41
CA VAL A 238 10.81 -5.79 2.46
C VAL A 238 9.30 -5.66 2.65
N SER A 239 8.52 -5.98 1.61
CA SER A 239 7.06 -5.97 1.62
C SER A 239 6.49 -7.23 0.99
N ILE A 240 5.19 -7.47 1.20
CA ILE A 240 4.41 -8.53 0.55
C ILE A 240 3.35 -7.85 -0.33
N LEU A 241 3.20 -8.34 -1.55
CA LEU A 241 2.08 -8.01 -2.44
C LEU A 241 1.13 -9.22 -2.51
N VAL A 242 -0.16 -8.98 -2.37
CA VAL A 242 -1.20 -10.00 -2.55
C VAL A 242 -2.29 -9.47 -3.47
N ILE A 243 -2.71 -10.31 -4.40
CA ILE A 243 -3.92 -10.16 -5.20
C ILE A 243 -4.88 -11.25 -4.76
N ALA A 244 -5.95 -10.87 -4.10
CA ALA A 244 -6.98 -11.77 -3.61
C ALA A 244 -8.31 -11.49 -4.32
N ARG A 245 -9.14 -12.50 -4.46
CA ARG A 245 -10.42 -12.42 -5.16
C ARG A 245 -11.55 -12.88 -4.24
N LYS A 246 -12.67 -12.15 -4.25
CA LYS A 246 -13.91 -12.65 -3.70
C LYS A 246 -14.48 -13.69 -4.67
N PRO A 247 -14.80 -14.92 -4.26
CA PRO A 247 -15.50 -15.89 -5.11
C PRO A 247 -16.77 -15.31 -5.75
N LYS A 248 -17.21 -15.90 -6.89
CA LYS A 248 -18.45 -15.49 -7.58
C LYS A 248 -19.67 -15.96 -6.83
#